data_d2038ffefa773661fce41d1de7065585
#
_entry.id   d2038ffefa773661fce41d1de7065585
#
_cell.length_a   1.000
_cell.length_b   1.000
_cell.length_c   1.000
_cell.angle_alpha   90.00
_cell.angle_beta   90.00
_cell.angle_gamma   90.00
#
_symmetry.space_group_name_H-M   'P 1'
#
loop_
_entity.id
_entity.type
_entity.pdbx_description
1 polymer ?
#
loop_
_entity_poly.entity_id
_entity_poly.type
_entity_poly.pdbx_seq_one_letter_code
_entity_poly.pdbx_strand_id
1 'polypeptide(L)'
;MQNEKLRNVAIIAHVDHGKTTMVDRLLQCAGTFRANQQVEERVMDSNAIERERGITILAKNCAVEYEGVHINIIDTPGHADFGGEVERVLSMVDGVLLLVDAVEGPMPQTRFVTRKALAQGLKPIVVVNKIDRPGARPDWVLNQTFDLFDKLGATEDQLDFPVIYASALNGYAGTTDNVEELKKIGNMRAIFDAVIKYVPVRDDNPDGPLMLQICSLDYSTYVGKIGVGRVHRGRIYPNSEVAIMDGPDGTPRRAKINQILEFEGLERKEVNEAQAGDIILVTGIEELNIGTTITDKDHPEALPMLTVDEPTLTMNFQVNTSPLAGREGKFVTSRQIRERLERELKSNVAMRMRPTADETVWEIAGRGELHLTILLENMRREGYELAVSRPRVVIKEVDGVKMEPYELLTVDVEEEHQGAVMEELGRRRGDLQDMEPDGKGRVRLEYRIPARGLIGFQSMFMTMCRGTGIMSHVFDDYGTIKTGDVGERRSGVIISQDDGAAVAYALWKIQERGRLFVNPGDELYEGMIIGEHSRENDIVVNPIRGKQLTNIRASGSDEAIRLVPPVKLTLESAVEFINDDELVEITPKTIRLRKRYLKDFERKRAARAEGKEFA
;
A
#
# COMPACT_ATOMS: atom_id res chain seq x y z
N MET A 1 8.53 -37.43 -7.74
CA MET A 1 9.95 -37.15 -8.06
C MET A 1 10.23 -35.71 -7.69
N GLN A 2 11.25 -35.46 -6.89
CA GLN A 2 11.64 -34.09 -6.56
C GLN A 2 12.17 -33.39 -7.82
N ASN A 3 11.61 -32.22 -8.14
CA ASN A 3 12.12 -31.38 -9.22
C ASN A 3 13.32 -30.56 -8.71
N GLU A 4 14.50 -31.16 -8.67
CA GLU A 4 15.74 -30.52 -8.17
C GLU A 4 16.13 -29.27 -8.97
N LYS A 5 15.56 -29.09 -10.16
CA LYS A 5 15.86 -27.98 -11.07
C LYS A 5 14.93 -26.77 -10.91
N LEU A 6 14.07 -26.75 -9.91
CA LEU A 6 13.12 -25.65 -9.69
C LEU A 6 13.24 -25.11 -8.27
N ARG A 7 13.22 -23.80 -8.10
CA ARG A 7 13.11 -23.09 -6.81
C ARG A 7 12.14 -21.93 -6.93
N ASN A 8 11.26 -21.81 -5.95
CA ASN A 8 10.32 -20.72 -5.84
C ASN A 8 10.61 -19.90 -4.58
N VAL A 9 10.97 -18.63 -4.73
CA VAL A 9 11.34 -17.76 -3.61
C VAL A 9 10.61 -16.44 -3.69
N ALA A 10 10.22 -15.90 -2.54
CA ALA A 10 9.73 -14.54 -2.41
C ALA A 10 10.80 -13.64 -1.78
N ILE A 11 10.90 -12.41 -2.24
CA ILE A 11 11.76 -11.40 -1.62
C ILE A 11 10.88 -10.50 -0.74
N ILE A 12 11.19 -10.47 0.54
CA ILE A 12 10.52 -9.66 1.55
C ILE A 12 11.49 -8.66 2.17
N ALA A 13 11.05 -7.43 2.35
CA ALA A 13 11.87 -6.37 2.91
C ALA A 13 10.99 -5.23 3.44
N HIS A 14 11.55 -4.42 4.32
CA HIS A 14 11.00 -3.10 4.61
C HIS A 14 11.16 -2.16 3.41
N VAL A 15 10.34 -1.13 3.33
CA VAL A 15 10.51 -0.03 2.36
C VAL A 15 11.93 0.53 2.50
N ASP A 16 12.56 0.88 1.38
CA ASP A 16 13.93 1.39 1.30
C ASP A 16 15.08 0.44 1.74
N HIS A 17 14.82 -0.80 2.14
CA HIS A 17 15.90 -1.77 2.41
C HIS A 17 16.60 -2.28 1.14
N GLY A 18 16.17 -1.83 -0.05
CA GLY A 18 16.83 -2.08 -1.33
C GLY A 18 16.32 -3.31 -2.08
N LYS A 19 15.07 -3.69 -1.85
CA LYS A 19 14.43 -4.86 -2.46
C LYS A 19 14.45 -4.79 -4.00
N THR A 20 13.91 -3.74 -4.60
CA THR A 20 13.87 -3.55 -6.06
C THR A 20 15.28 -3.53 -6.67
N THR A 21 16.22 -2.82 -6.02
CA THR A 21 17.63 -2.80 -6.46
C THR A 21 18.26 -4.19 -6.41
N MET A 22 17.93 -5.00 -5.39
CA MET A 22 18.40 -6.37 -5.27
C MET A 22 17.90 -7.23 -6.43
N VAL A 23 16.59 -7.16 -6.75
CA VAL A 23 16.01 -7.92 -7.87
C VAL A 23 16.64 -7.52 -9.19
N ASP A 24 16.82 -6.22 -9.46
CA ASP A 24 17.48 -5.73 -10.67
C ASP A 24 18.90 -6.31 -10.81
N ARG A 25 19.66 -6.35 -9.71
CA ARG A 25 21.03 -6.92 -9.71
C ARG A 25 21.04 -8.44 -9.88
N LEU A 26 20.06 -9.13 -9.32
CA LEU A 26 19.93 -10.58 -9.54
C LEU A 26 19.62 -10.89 -11.01
N LEU A 27 18.67 -10.17 -11.63
CA LEU A 27 18.36 -10.30 -13.06
C LEU A 27 19.58 -10.00 -13.95
N GLN A 28 20.36 -8.98 -13.62
CA GLN A 28 21.61 -8.66 -14.32
C GLN A 28 22.66 -9.77 -14.16
N CYS A 29 22.84 -10.29 -12.93
CA CYS A 29 23.80 -11.35 -12.63
C CYS A 29 23.47 -12.66 -13.34
N ALA A 30 22.19 -12.99 -13.51
CA ALA A 30 21.71 -14.16 -14.25
C ALA A 30 21.82 -14.02 -15.78
N GLY A 31 22.20 -12.83 -16.28
CA GLY A 31 22.36 -12.61 -17.73
C GLY A 31 21.04 -12.44 -18.49
N THR A 32 19.96 -12.11 -17.80
CA THR A 32 18.62 -11.88 -18.38
C THR A 32 18.63 -10.70 -19.36
N PHE A 33 19.53 -9.72 -19.16
CA PHE A 33 19.68 -8.55 -20.03
C PHE A 33 20.87 -8.69 -20.96
N ARG A 34 20.74 -8.23 -22.19
CA ARG A 34 21.86 -8.18 -23.15
C ARG A 34 22.93 -7.19 -22.66
N ALA A 35 24.21 -7.51 -22.86
CA ALA A 35 25.36 -6.73 -22.37
C ALA A 35 25.35 -5.24 -22.75
N ASN A 36 24.62 -4.85 -23.82
CA ASN A 36 24.52 -3.48 -24.31
C ASN A 36 23.12 -2.84 -24.09
N GLN A 37 22.24 -3.50 -23.34
CA GLN A 37 20.92 -2.98 -23.05
C GLN A 37 21.03 -1.97 -21.89
N GLN A 38 20.76 -0.71 -22.14
CA GLN A 38 20.57 0.27 -21.07
C GLN A 38 19.25 -0.08 -20.38
N VAL A 39 19.36 -0.68 -19.21
CA VAL A 39 18.22 -1.04 -18.37
C VAL A 39 17.95 0.15 -17.47
N GLU A 40 16.73 0.69 -17.51
CA GLU A 40 16.31 1.69 -16.54
C GLU A 40 16.42 1.09 -15.13
N GLU A 41 16.83 1.89 -14.16
CA GLU A 41 16.78 1.47 -12.74
C GLU A 41 15.32 1.17 -12.35
N ARG A 42 15.12 0.16 -11.49
CA ARG A 42 13.79 -0.31 -11.04
C ARG A 42 12.94 -0.90 -12.16
N VAL A 43 13.51 -1.83 -12.90
CA VAL A 43 12.85 -2.51 -14.04
C VAL A 43 11.53 -3.18 -13.63
N MET A 44 11.46 -3.70 -12.41
CA MET A 44 10.26 -4.33 -11.87
C MET A 44 9.16 -3.31 -11.55
N ASP A 45 9.47 -2.05 -11.25
CA ASP A 45 8.48 -1.03 -10.92
C ASP A 45 7.85 -0.45 -12.20
N SER A 46 6.93 -1.20 -12.80
CA SER A 46 6.26 -0.82 -14.06
C SER A 46 5.24 0.32 -13.88
N ASN A 47 4.71 0.52 -12.67
CA ASN A 47 3.74 1.56 -12.36
C ASN A 47 4.45 2.88 -12.01
N ALA A 48 4.02 3.98 -12.61
CA ALA A 48 4.56 5.32 -12.33
C ALA A 48 4.46 5.70 -10.84
N ILE A 49 3.39 5.27 -10.15
CA ILE A 49 3.20 5.54 -8.72
C ILE A 49 4.22 4.77 -7.87
N GLU A 50 4.53 3.52 -8.22
CA GLU A 50 5.56 2.74 -7.53
C GLU A 50 6.93 3.40 -7.64
N ARG A 51 7.29 3.86 -8.86
CA ARG A 51 8.56 4.56 -9.10
C ARG A 51 8.67 5.89 -8.33
N GLU A 52 7.59 6.67 -8.31
CA GLU A 52 7.56 7.96 -7.61
C GLU A 52 7.62 7.81 -6.10
N ARG A 53 6.94 6.80 -5.55
CA ARG A 53 6.84 6.57 -4.11
C ARG A 53 7.94 5.67 -3.55
N GLY A 54 8.64 4.94 -4.42
CA GLY A 54 9.66 3.97 -4.03
C GLY A 54 9.11 2.72 -3.32
N ILE A 55 7.81 2.41 -3.50
CA ILE A 55 7.16 1.25 -2.86
C ILE A 55 6.64 0.28 -3.92
N THR A 56 6.72 -1.02 -3.64
CA THR A 56 6.05 -2.05 -4.44
C THR A 56 4.59 -2.15 -3.99
N ILE A 57 3.66 -1.97 -4.93
CA ILE A 57 2.21 -2.01 -4.68
C ILE A 57 1.66 -3.38 -5.04
N LEU A 58 2.02 -3.89 -6.22
CA LEU A 58 1.60 -5.20 -6.72
C LEU A 58 2.76 -6.17 -6.71
N ALA A 59 2.50 -7.40 -6.33
CA ALA A 59 3.47 -8.47 -6.45
C ALA A 59 3.83 -8.72 -7.92
N LYS A 60 5.11 -8.95 -8.19
CA LYS A 60 5.61 -9.19 -9.54
C LYS A 60 6.47 -10.44 -9.57
N ASN A 61 6.30 -11.20 -10.61
CA ASN A 61 7.02 -12.43 -10.82
C ASN A 61 8.10 -12.24 -11.88
N CYS A 62 9.27 -12.78 -11.65
CA CYS A 62 10.31 -12.97 -12.64
C CYS A 62 10.95 -14.34 -12.44
N ALA A 63 11.65 -14.82 -13.46
CA ALA A 63 12.37 -16.08 -13.37
C ALA A 63 13.77 -15.95 -13.96
N VAL A 64 14.71 -16.68 -13.40
CA VAL A 64 16.10 -16.72 -13.87
C VAL A 64 16.58 -18.15 -13.98
N GLU A 65 17.48 -18.40 -14.93
CA GLU A 65 18.20 -19.67 -15.05
C GLU A 65 19.60 -19.50 -14.44
N TYR A 66 19.92 -20.32 -13.45
CA TYR A 66 21.23 -20.33 -12.82
C TYR A 66 21.73 -21.76 -12.59
N GLU A 67 22.86 -22.12 -13.21
CA GLU A 67 23.46 -23.46 -13.15
C GLU A 67 22.50 -24.61 -13.51
N GLY A 68 21.57 -24.35 -14.44
CA GLY A 68 20.56 -25.31 -14.90
C GLY A 68 19.39 -25.50 -13.93
N VAL A 69 19.26 -24.61 -12.94
CA VAL A 69 18.12 -24.51 -12.04
C VAL A 69 17.28 -23.30 -12.43
N HIS A 70 15.99 -23.51 -12.63
CA HIS A 70 15.01 -22.45 -12.83
C HIS A 70 14.57 -21.88 -11.48
N ILE A 71 14.78 -20.58 -11.27
CA ILE A 71 14.47 -19.90 -10.01
C ILE A 71 13.41 -18.86 -10.27
N ASN A 72 12.20 -19.10 -9.78
CA ASN A 72 11.14 -18.11 -9.74
C ASN A 72 11.36 -17.18 -8.55
N ILE A 73 11.37 -15.88 -8.83
CA ILE A 73 11.55 -14.82 -7.82
C ILE A 73 10.28 -13.98 -7.83
N ILE A 74 9.61 -13.91 -6.68
CA ILE A 74 8.41 -13.10 -6.52
C ILE A 74 8.74 -11.89 -5.65
N ASP A 75 8.62 -10.71 -6.23
CA ASP A 75 8.74 -9.45 -5.52
C ASP A 75 7.44 -9.14 -4.78
N THR A 76 7.49 -9.02 -3.45
CA THR A 76 6.30 -8.81 -2.62
C THR A 76 6.13 -7.35 -2.22
N PRO A 77 4.89 -6.85 -2.09
CA PRO A 77 4.65 -5.57 -1.44
C PRO A 77 5.24 -5.53 -0.03
N GLY A 78 5.87 -4.40 0.33
CA GLY A 78 6.43 -4.22 1.68
C GLY A 78 5.45 -3.60 2.67
N HIS A 79 4.40 -2.95 2.20
CA HIS A 79 3.46 -2.21 3.05
C HIS A 79 2.31 -3.09 3.55
N ALA A 80 1.92 -2.91 4.83
CA ALA A 80 0.88 -3.71 5.48
C ALA A 80 -0.50 -3.63 4.81
N ASP A 81 -0.84 -2.50 4.16
CA ASP A 81 -2.09 -2.31 3.41
C ASP A 81 -2.25 -3.33 2.26
N PHE A 82 -1.15 -3.92 1.80
CA PHE A 82 -1.12 -4.95 0.76
C PHE A 82 -0.91 -6.36 1.31
N GLY A 83 -1.09 -6.56 2.62
CA GLY A 83 -0.84 -7.84 3.29
C GLY A 83 -1.62 -9.02 2.71
N GLY A 84 -2.82 -8.82 2.16
CA GLY A 84 -3.56 -9.88 1.46
C GLY A 84 -2.87 -10.38 0.18
N GLU A 85 -2.12 -9.52 -0.52
CA GLU A 85 -1.28 -9.95 -1.65
C GLU A 85 -0.07 -10.74 -1.17
N VAL A 86 0.55 -10.28 -0.08
CA VAL A 86 1.69 -10.98 0.51
C VAL A 86 1.34 -12.42 0.89
N GLU A 87 0.22 -12.64 1.58
CA GLU A 87 -0.23 -13.98 1.97
C GLU A 87 -0.41 -14.92 0.78
N ARG A 88 -1.02 -14.41 -0.28
CA ARG A 88 -1.26 -15.18 -1.51
C ARG A 88 0.03 -15.53 -2.24
N VAL A 89 0.96 -14.58 -2.31
CA VAL A 89 2.28 -14.79 -2.91
C VAL A 89 3.07 -15.82 -2.12
N LEU A 90 3.07 -15.73 -0.79
CA LEU A 90 3.79 -16.67 0.07
C LEU A 90 3.26 -18.11 -0.08
N SER A 91 2.00 -18.31 -0.47
CA SER A 91 1.47 -19.66 -0.74
C SER A 91 2.07 -20.33 -1.99
N MET A 92 2.66 -19.55 -2.90
CA MET A 92 3.28 -20.06 -4.14
C MET A 92 4.74 -20.43 -3.98
N VAL A 93 5.41 -20.02 -2.90
CA VAL A 93 6.87 -20.18 -2.74
C VAL A 93 7.25 -21.23 -1.71
N ASP A 94 8.53 -21.61 -1.71
CA ASP A 94 9.11 -22.63 -0.84
C ASP A 94 10.11 -22.03 0.17
N GLY A 95 10.58 -20.81 -0.10
CA GLY A 95 11.47 -20.08 0.79
C GLY A 95 11.34 -18.58 0.61
N VAL A 96 11.93 -17.82 1.52
CA VAL A 96 11.92 -16.35 1.49
C VAL A 96 13.31 -15.78 1.66
N LEU A 97 13.63 -14.77 0.85
CA LEU A 97 14.81 -13.91 1.02
C LEU A 97 14.38 -12.71 1.85
N LEU A 98 14.79 -12.66 3.11
CA LEU A 98 14.52 -11.53 4.00
C LEU A 98 15.66 -10.52 3.91
N LEU A 99 15.41 -9.38 3.28
CA LEU A 99 16.39 -8.28 3.22
C LEU A 99 16.26 -7.40 4.45
N VAL A 100 17.40 -7.19 5.12
CA VAL A 100 17.51 -6.31 6.29
C VAL A 100 18.64 -5.31 6.04
N ASP A 101 18.40 -4.04 6.32
CA ASP A 101 19.42 -3.00 6.21
C ASP A 101 20.48 -3.18 7.32
N ALA A 102 21.77 -3.11 6.94
CA ALA A 102 22.89 -3.31 7.86
C ALA A 102 23.03 -2.23 8.94
N VAL A 103 22.37 -1.07 8.77
CA VAL A 103 22.38 0.04 9.74
C VAL A 103 21.11 0.04 10.59
N GLU A 104 19.95 -0.11 9.95
CA GLU A 104 18.62 0.06 10.58
C GLU A 104 18.14 -1.23 11.29
N GLY A 105 18.53 -2.38 10.77
CA GLY A 105 18.06 -3.68 11.28
C GLY A 105 16.63 -4.02 10.84
N PRO A 106 15.98 -5.01 11.47
CA PRO A 106 14.62 -5.39 11.12
C PRO A 106 13.62 -4.32 11.57
N MET A 107 12.88 -3.77 10.60
CA MET A 107 11.91 -2.71 10.79
C MET A 107 10.48 -3.24 10.96
N PRO A 108 9.52 -2.46 11.47
CA PRO A 108 8.17 -2.92 11.81
C PRO A 108 7.40 -3.63 10.69
N GLN A 109 7.49 -3.14 9.44
CA GLN A 109 6.81 -3.77 8.30
C GLN A 109 7.37 -5.16 8.00
N THR A 110 8.68 -5.35 8.19
CA THR A 110 9.35 -6.65 8.07
C THR A 110 8.71 -7.69 9.00
N ARG A 111 8.34 -7.27 10.22
CA ARG A 111 7.74 -8.15 11.24
C ARG A 111 6.44 -8.81 10.76
N PHE A 112 5.56 -8.05 10.10
CA PHE A 112 4.29 -8.59 9.60
C PHE A 112 4.51 -9.67 8.54
N VAL A 113 5.30 -9.35 7.50
CA VAL A 113 5.54 -10.28 6.39
C VAL A 113 6.30 -11.51 6.86
N THR A 114 7.30 -11.33 7.75
CA THR A 114 8.07 -12.43 8.35
C THR A 114 7.17 -13.34 9.18
N ARG A 115 6.29 -12.80 10.02
CA ARG A 115 5.33 -13.61 10.79
C ARG A 115 4.48 -14.50 9.89
N LYS A 116 3.98 -13.95 8.77
CA LYS A 116 3.18 -14.73 7.81
C LYS A 116 4.01 -15.81 7.11
N ALA A 117 5.24 -15.50 6.72
CA ALA A 117 6.16 -16.48 6.10
C ALA A 117 6.50 -17.62 7.06
N LEU A 118 6.86 -17.32 8.30
CA LEU A 118 7.18 -18.31 9.33
C LEU A 118 5.98 -19.20 9.67
N ALA A 119 4.79 -18.60 9.80
CA ALA A 119 3.53 -19.34 10.07
C ALA A 119 3.17 -20.32 8.95
N GLN A 120 3.56 -20.06 7.70
CA GLN A 120 3.41 -20.98 6.57
C GLN A 120 4.53 -22.04 6.47
N GLY A 121 5.47 -22.04 7.42
CA GLY A 121 6.59 -23.00 7.44
C GLY A 121 7.67 -22.72 6.40
N LEU A 122 7.71 -21.52 5.80
CA LEU A 122 8.72 -21.17 4.81
C LEU A 122 10.08 -21.02 5.45
N LYS A 123 11.13 -21.44 4.73
CA LYS A 123 12.52 -21.32 5.19
C LYS A 123 13.07 -19.93 4.85
N PRO A 124 13.51 -19.15 5.85
CA PRO A 124 14.08 -17.83 5.61
C PRO A 124 15.57 -17.92 5.27
N ILE A 125 16.02 -17.08 4.33
CA ILE A 125 17.42 -16.75 4.08
C ILE A 125 17.56 -15.26 4.38
N VAL A 126 18.40 -14.90 5.34
CA VAL A 126 18.59 -13.49 5.72
C VAL A 126 19.68 -12.86 4.87
N VAL A 127 19.35 -11.75 4.22
CA VAL A 127 20.29 -10.96 3.42
C VAL A 127 20.50 -9.61 4.10
N VAL A 128 21.67 -9.43 4.74
CA VAL A 128 22.09 -8.17 5.35
C VAL A 128 22.61 -7.26 4.24
N ASN A 129 21.75 -6.36 3.79
CA ASN A 129 22.02 -5.46 2.66
C ASN A 129 22.60 -4.11 3.10
N LYS A 130 23.20 -3.39 2.16
CA LYS A 130 23.85 -2.08 2.38
C LYS A 130 25.01 -2.14 3.38
N ILE A 131 25.75 -3.24 3.39
CA ILE A 131 26.90 -3.45 4.29
C ILE A 131 28.02 -2.42 4.05
N ASP A 132 28.04 -1.77 2.88
CA ASP A 132 28.96 -0.71 2.49
C ASP A 132 28.67 0.65 3.15
N ARG A 133 27.53 0.80 3.82
CA ARG A 133 27.16 2.08 4.45
C ARG A 133 28.01 2.39 5.67
N PRO A 134 28.43 3.67 5.87
CA PRO A 134 29.02 4.09 7.14
C PRO A 134 28.06 3.81 8.31
N GLY A 135 28.57 3.12 9.33
CA GLY A 135 27.75 2.75 10.49
C GLY A 135 27.03 1.41 10.38
N ALA A 136 27.31 0.62 9.33
CA ALA A 136 26.84 -0.77 9.25
C ALA A 136 27.30 -1.57 10.48
N ARG A 137 26.39 -2.37 11.05
CA ARG A 137 26.59 -3.18 12.26
C ARG A 137 25.98 -4.57 12.10
N PRO A 138 26.52 -5.39 11.22
CA PRO A 138 25.92 -6.65 10.81
C PRO A 138 25.63 -7.59 11.98
N ASP A 139 26.54 -7.73 12.95
CA ASP A 139 26.31 -8.58 14.13
C ASP A 139 25.11 -8.16 14.96
N TRP A 140 24.94 -6.85 15.15
CA TRP A 140 23.77 -6.33 15.86
C TRP A 140 22.48 -6.60 15.08
N VAL A 141 22.50 -6.43 13.76
CA VAL A 141 21.34 -6.70 12.89
C VAL A 141 20.95 -8.16 12.93
N LEU A 142 21.91 -9.07 12.94
CA LEU A 142 21.66 -10.50 13.05
C LEU A 142 21.03 -10.88 14.39
N ASN A 143 21.54 -10.33 15.49
CA ASN A 143 20.96 -10.55 16.82
C ASN A 143 19.53 -10.04 16.87
N GLN A 144 19.24 -8.83 16.37
CA GLN A 144 17.89 -8.28 16.29
C GLN A 144 16.95 -9.10 15.39
N THR A 145 17.47 -9.68 14.32
CA THR A 145 16.71 -10.56 13.42
C THR A 145 16.40 -11.90 14.09
N PHE A 146 17.35 -12.46 14.82
CA PHE A 146 17.16 -13.67 15.61
C PHE A 146 16.10 -13.44 16.70
N ASP A 147 16.23 -12.36 17.49
CA ASP A 147 15.26 -12.00 18.53
C ASP A 147 13.85 -11.78 17.93
N LEU A 148 13.78 -11.18 16.73
CA LEU A 148 12.53 -11.03 16.02
C LEU A 148 11.90 -12.39 15.68
N PHE A 149 12.66 -13.33 15.14
CA PHE A 149 12.17 -14.66 14.76
C PHE A 149 11.70 -15.45 15.98
N ASP A 150 12.46 -15.40 17.07
CA ASP A 150 12.09 -16.03 18.34
C ASP A 150 10.77 -15.45 18.89
N LYS A 151 10.64 -14.13 18.96
CA LYS A 151 9.41 -13.43 19.37
C LYS A 151 8.22 -13.77 18.45
N LEU A 152 8.44 -14.12 17.19
CA LEU A 152 7.40 -14.50 16.22
C LEU A 152 7.05 -16.00 16.28
N GLY A 153 7.72 -16.77 17.12
CA GLY A 153 7.47 -18.21 17.29
C GLY A 153 8.05 -19.08 16.19
N ALA A 154 9.20 -18.69 15.64
CA ALA A 154 9.92 -19.49 14.65
C ALA A 154 10.31 -20.86 15.22
N THR A 155 10.32 -21.87 14.36
CA THR A 155 10.84 -23.20 14.70
C THR A 155 12.37 -23.20 14.77
N GLU A 156 12.96 -24.23 15.43
CA GLU A 156 14.43 -24.37 15.48
C GLU A 156 15.07 -24.36 14.08
N ASP A 157 14.43 -25.02 13.09
CA ASP A 157 14.88 -25.03 11.70
C ASP A 157 14.81 -23.64 11.02
N GLN A 158 13.90 -22.79 11.47
CA GLN A 158 13.77 -21.41 10.96
C GLN A 158 14.70 -20.44 11.68
N LEU A 159 15.08 -20.73 12.94
CA LEU A 159 16.07 -19.97 13.69
C LEU A 159 17.51 -20.25 13.20
N ASP A 160 17.78 -21.45 12.63
CA ASP A 160 19.04 -21.77 11.94
C ASP A 160 19.00 -21.27 10.49
N PHE A 161 18.85 -19.97 10.32
CA PHE A 161 18.77 -19.35 9.01
C PHE A 161 20.16 -19.05 8.42
N PRO A 162 20.39 -19.32 7.12
CA PRO A 162 21.59 -18.88 6.44
C PRO A 162 21.64 -17.37 6.26
N VAL A 163 22.85 -16.81 6.32
CA VAL A 163 23.11 -15.37 6.22
C VAL A 163 23.97 -15.06 5.02
N ILE A 164 23.55 -14.07 4.24
CA ILE A 164 24.31 -13.48 3.13
C ILE A 164 24.47 -11.99 3.40
N TYR A 165 25.68 -11.49 3.21
CA TYR A 165 25.99 -10.06 3.29
C TYR A 165 26.06 -9.49 1.88
N ALA A 166 25.44 -8.33 1.65
CA ALA A 166 25.32 -7.77 0.31
C ALA A 166 25.37 -6.24 0.27
N SER A 167 25.78 -5.75 -0.87
CA SER A 167 25.49 -4.38 -1.32
C SER A 167 24.80 -4.45 -2.68
N ALA A 168 23.47 -4.37 -2.69
CA ALA A 168 22.70 -4.40 -3.92
C ALA A 168 23.08 -3.22 -4.85
N LEU A 169 23.34 -2.03 -4.29
CA LEU A 169 23.74 -0.86 -5.06
C LEU A 169 25.05 -1.13 -5.84
N ASN A 170 26.03 -1.73 -5.19
CA ASN A 170 27.34 -2.00 -5.78
C ASN A 170 27.44 -3.38 -6.48
N GLY A 171 26.41 -4.24 -6.34
CA GLY A 171 26.29 -5.50 -7.08
C GLY A 171 27.21 -6.62 -6.59
N TYR A 172 27.46 -6.72 -5.29
CA TYR A 172 28.21 -7.82 -4.70
C TYR A 172 27.52 -8.44 -3.48
N ALA A 173 27.73 -9.75 -3.29
CA ALA A 173 27.22 -10.51 -2.14
C ALA A 173 28.18 -11.66 -1.80
N GLY A 174 28.10 -12.12 -0.55
CA GLY A 174 28.91 -13.27 -0.07
C GLY A 174 28.55 -13.66 1.36
N THR A 175 29.27 -14.66 1.88
CA THR A 175 29.06 -15.22 3.23
C THR A 175 29.90 -14.54 4.30
N THR A 176 30.73 -13.55 3.97
CA THR A 176 31.58 -12.78 4.88
C THR A 176 31.03 -11.36 5.01
N ASP A 177 31.19 -10.75 6.18
CA ASP A 177 30.87 -9.34 6.47
C ASP A 177 31.99 -8.38 6.05
N ASN A 178 33.14 -8.91 5.59
CA ASN A 178 34.26 -8.12 5.14
C ASN A 178 33.99 -7.46 3.77
N VAL A 179 33.71 -6.17 3.78
CA VAL A 179 33.38 -5.39 2.58
C VAL A 179 34.48 -5.48 1.51
N GLU A 180 35.77 -5.51 1.87
CA GLU A 180 36.86 -5.56 0.90
C GLU A 180 36.97 -6.94 0.20
N GLU A 181 36.60 -8.01 0.89
CA GLU A 181 36.46 -9.34 0.28
C GLU A 181 35.25 -9.40 -0.66
N LEU A 182 34.11 -8.86 -0.23
CA LEU A 182 32.91 -8.80 -1.05
C LEU A 182 33.12 -8.01 -2.34
N LYS A 183 33.82 -6.87 -2.29
CA LYS A 183 34.21 -6.11 -3.48
C LYS A 183 35.06 -6.92 -4.47
N LYS A 184 35.94 -7.80 -3.98
CA LYS A 184 36.76 -8.68 -4.84
C LYS A 184 35.89 -9.74 -5.51
N ILE A 185 34.85 -10.26 -4.83
CA ILE A 185 33.87 -11.19 -5.42
C ILE A 185 33.14 -10.51 -6.57
N GLY A 186 32.65 -9.27 -6.38
CA GLY A 186 32.12 -8.41 -7.43
C GLY A 186 30.89 -8.93 -8.18
N ASN A 187 30.10 -9.84 -7.58
CA ASN A 187 28.87 -10.38 -8.16
C ASN A 187 27.88 -10.82 -7.06
N MET A 188 26.66 -11.19 -7.48
CA MET A 188 25.57 -11.57 -6.58
C MET A 188 25.33 -13.09 -6.50
N ARG A 189 26.20 -13.91 -7.05
CA ARG A 189 26.01 -15.38 -7.17
C ARG A 189 25.76 -16.08 -5.84
N ALA A 190 26.38 -15.61 -4.77
CA ALA A 190 26.20 -16.18 -3.43
C ALA A 190 24.72 -16.25 -2.99
N ILE A 191 23.85 -15.36 -3.49
CA ILE A 191 22.41 -15.41 -3.21
C ILE A 191 21.76 -16.59 -3.94
N PHE A 192 22.10 -16.82 -5.22
CA PHE A 192 21.59 -17.97 -5.96
C PHE A 192 22.08 -19.29 -5.37
N ASP A 193 23.36 -19.36 -4.99
CA ASP A 193 23.94 -20.53 -4.32
C ASP A 193 23.21 -20.85 -3.02
N ALA A 194 22.87 -19.81 -2.23
CA ALA A 194 22.10 -19.96 -1.01
C ALA A 194 20.66 -20.44 -1.31
N VAL A 195 20.00 -19.89 -2.33
CA VAL A 195 18.67 -20.33 -2.76
C VAL A 195 18.68 -21.80 -3.15
N ILE A 196 19.61 -22.23 -3.99
CA ILE A 196 19.71 -23.64 -4.44
C ILE A 196 19.96 -24.56 -3.25
N LYS A 197 20.83 -24.16 -2.32
CA LYS A 197 21.25 -24.98 -1.19
C LYS A 197 20.22 -25.09 -0.07
N TYR A 198 19.54 -24.00 0.26
CA TYR A 198 18.74 -23.90 1.48
C TYR A 198 17.23 -23.86 1.25
N VAL A 199 16.75 -23.46 0.06
CA VAL A 199 15.32 -23.54 -0.24
C VAL A 199 14.96 -25.00 -0.51
N PRO A 200 14.00 -25.58 0.24
CA PRO A 200 13.66 -26.98 0.10
C PRO A 200 13.03 -27.28 -1.27
N VAL A 201 13.32 -28.45 -1.79
CA VAL A 201 12.60 -29.01 -2.94
C VAL A 201 11.40 -29.75 -2.40
N ARG A 202 10.19 -29.36 -2.81
CA ARG A 202 8.98 -30.08 -2.45
C ARG A 202 8.90 -31.41 -3.22
N ASP A 203 8.30 -32.39 -2.58
CA ASP A 203 7.97 -33.67 -3.22
C ASP A 203 6.61 -33.55 -3.95
N ASP A 204 6.58 -32.72 -4.98
CA ASP A 204 5.39 -32.51 -5.80
C ASP A 204 5.20 -33.71 -6.75
N ASN A 205 3.97 -34.19 -6.90
CA ASN A 205 3.65 -35.34 -7.74
C ASN A 205 3.17 -34.91 -9.13
N PRO A 206 4.02 -34.95 -10.17
CA PRO A 206 3.65 -34.56 -11.53
C PRO A 206 2.74 -35.56 -12.24
N ASP A 207 2.62 -36.78 -11.75
CA ASP A 207 1.83 -37.84 -12.38
C ASP A 207 0.42 -38.01 -11.75
N GLY A 208 0.10 -37.20 -10.74
CA GLY A 208 -1.21 -37.17 -10.10
C GLY A 208 -2.25 -36.37 -10.88
N PRO A 209 -3.54 -36.41 -10.48
CA PRO A 209 -4.55 -35.52 -11.02
C PRO A 209 -4.20 -34.06 -10.86
N LEU A 210 -4.48 -33.25 -11.88
CA LEU A 210 -4.17 -31.82 -11.88
C LEU A 210 -4.75 -31.09 -10.66
N MET A 211 -3.94 -30.24 -10.05
CA MET A 211 -4.34 -29.30 -8.99
C MET A 211 -3.49 -28.03 -9.08
N LEU A 212 -4.09 -26.94 -9.55
CA LEU A 212 -3.48 -25.62 -9.69
C LEU A 212 -4.34 -24.60 -8.94
N GLN A 213 -3.80 -23.89 -7.95
CA GLN A 213 -4.52 -22.84 -7.25
C GLN A 213 -4.16 -21.46 -7.78
N ILE A 214 -5.17 -20.65 -8.06
CA ILE A 214 -5.01 -19.26 -8.51
C ILE A 214 -4.77 -18.36 -7.31
N CYS A 215 -3.61 -17.70 -7.28
CA CYS A 215 -3.18 -16.82 -6.20
C CYS A 215 -3.25 -15.33 -6.56
N SER A 216 -3.16 -15.01 -7.86
CA SER A 216 -3.27 -13.64 -8.35
C SER A 216 -4.05 -13.59 -9.67
N LEU A 217 -4.65 -12.45 -9.95
CA LEU A 217 -5.36 -12.18 -11.19
C LEU A 217 -4.76 -10.98 -11.89
N ASP A 218 -4.63 -11.11 -13.21
CA ASP A 218 -4.25 -10.03 -14.11
C ASP A 218 -5.30 -9.92 -15.23
N TYR A 219 -5.26 -8.85 -15.99
CA TYR A 219 -6.20 -8.63 -17.07
C TYR A 219 -5.50 -8.04 -18.30
N SER A 220 -5.75 -8.65 -19.42
CA SER A 220 -5.31 -8.14 -20.73
C SER A 220 -6.53 -7.87 -21.61
N THR A 221 -6.49 -6.77 -22.35
CA THR A 221 -7.54 -6.43 -23.33
C THR A 221 -7.64 -7.44 -24.48
N TYR A 222 -6.59 -8.26 -24.70
CA TYR A 222 -6.52 -9.25 -25.77
C TYR A 222 -7.01 -10.64 -25.36
N VAL A 223 -6.56 -11.12 -24.19
CA VAL A 223 -6.83 -12.49 -23.73
C VAL A 223 -7.83 -12.55 -22.59
N GLY A 224 -8.30 -11.39 -22.11
CA GLY A 224 -9.23 -11.31 -20.99
C GLY A 224 -8.52 -11.50 -19.64
N LYS A 225 -9.18 -12.23 -18.75
CA LYS A 225 -8.68 -12.52 -17.42
C LYS A 225 -7.53 -13.54 -17.47
N ILE A 226 -6.47 -13.29 -16.73
CA ILE A 226 -5.29 -14.14 -16.60
C ILE A 226 -5.18 -14.55 -15.14
N GLY A 227 -5.19 -15.85 -14.87
CA GLY A 227 -4.92 -16.39 -13.55
C GLY A 227 -3.45 -16.73 -13.38
N VAL A 228 -2.82 -16.27 -12.28
CA VAL A 228 -1.46 -16.65 -11.90
C VAL A 228 -1.54 -17.56 -10.70
N GLY A 229 -0.86 -18.70 -10.77
CA GLY A 229 -0.91 -19.68 -9.69
C GLY A 229 0.20 -20.73 -9.77
N ARG A 230 0.29 -21.53 -8.70
CA ARG A 230 1.21 -22.65 -8.63
C ARG A 230 0.51 -23.96 -8.94
N VAL A 231 1.14 -24.80 -9.74
CA VAL A 231 0.73 -26.20 -9.94
C VAL A 231 1.17 -27.00 -8.71
N HIS A 232 0.22 -27.44 -7.89
CA HIS A 232 0.50 -28.23 -6.69
C HIS A 232 0.65 -29.72 -6.98
N ARG A 233 -0.02 -30.20 -8.04
CA ARG A 233 0.01 -31.61 -8.45
C ARG A 233 -0.37 -31.74 -9.92
N GLY A 234 0.18 -32.77 -10.58
CA GLY A 234 -0.18 -33.11 -11.95
C GLY A 234 0.54 -32.27 -13.00
N ARG A 235 0.00 -32.32 -14.21
CA ARG A 235 0.45 -31.60 -15.39
C ARG A 235 -0.69 -30.89 -16.07
N ILE A 236 -0.40 -29.76 -16.72
CA ILE A 236 -1.36 -28.93 -17.39
C ILE A 236 -0.88 -28.61 -18.81
N TYR A 237 -1.82 -28.56 -19.75
CA TYR A 237 -1.54 -28.36 -21.17
C TYR A 237 -2.41 -27.24 -21.74
N PRO A 238 -1.94 -26.49 -22.75
CA PRO A 238 -2.78 -25.54 -23.48
C PRO A 238 -3.90 -26.28 -24.22
N ASN A 239 -5.01 -25.60 -24.43
CA ASN A 239 -6.22 -26.11 -25.06
C ASN A 239 -6.89 -27.30 -24.35
N SER A 240 -6.50 -27.64 -23.13
CA SER A 240 -7.08 -28.73 -22.35
C SER A 240 -8.40 -28.36 -21.67
N GLU A 241 -9.27 -29.38 -21.50
CA GLU A 241 -10.47 -29.25 -20.67
C GLU A 241 -10.16 -29.57 -19.23
N VAL A 242 -10.60 -28.71 -18.32
CA VAL A 242 -10.38 -28.79 -16.88
C VAL A 242 -11.70 -28.56 -16.12
N ALA A 243 -11.69 -28.82 -14.83
CA ALA A 243 -12.72 -28.34 -13.93
C ALA A 243 -12.17 -27.16 -13.08
N ILE A 244 -13.05 -26.27 -12.68
CA ILE A 244 -12.75 -25.19 -11.73
C ILE A 244 -13.65 -25.35 -10.50
N MET A 245 -13.07 -25.15 -9.31
CA MET A 245 -13.77 -25.25 -8.03
C MET A 245 -13.38 -24.10 -7.11
N ASP A 246 -14.36 -23.54 -6.44
CA ASP A 246 -14.18 -22.50 -5.41
C ASP A 246 -14.22 -23.17 -4.04
N GLY A 247 -13.10 -23.78 -3.64
CA GLY A 247 -12.93 -24.52 -2.40
C GLY A 247 -13.39 -25.98 -2.44
N PRO A 248 -13.10 -26.78 -1.38
CA PRO A 248 -13.37 -28.21 -1.33
C PRO A 248 -14.87 -28.58 -1.45
N ASP A 249 -15.74 -27.70 -0.93
CA ASP A 249 -17.20 -27.87 -0.97
C ASP A 249 -17.84 -27.26 -2.23
N GLY A 250 -17.03 -26.67 -3.11
CA GLY A 250 -17.47 -26.01 -4.34
C GLY A 250 -17.98 -27.00 -5.38
N THR A 251 -18.98 -26.60 -6.16
CA THR A 251 -19.46 -27.42 -7.29
C THR A 251 -18.47 -27.32 -8.46
N PRO A 252 -17.97 -28.45 -8.99
CA PRO A 252 -17.10 -28.46 -10.16
C PRO A 252 -17.77 -27.86 -11.39
N ARG A 253 -17.13 -26.91 -12.04
CA ARG A 253 -17.57 -26.28 -13.30
C ARG A 253 -16.55 -26.58 -14.39
N ARG A 254 -17.02 -27.02 -15.53
CA ARG A 254 -16.14 -27.31 -16.70
C ARG A 254 -15.63 -26.00 -17.29
N ALA A 255 -14.34 -25.98 -17.60
CA ALA A 255 -13.67 -24.85 -18.24
C ALA A 255 -12.64 -25.34 -19.26
N LYS A 256 -12.20 -24.45 -20.14
CA LYS A 256 -11.17 -24.74 -21.13
C LYS A 256 -10.03 -23.71 -20.96
N ILE A 257 -8.82 -24.23 -20.89
CA ILE A 257 -7.60 -23.42 -20.93
C ILE A 257 -7.29 -23.09 -22.39
N ASN A 258 -6.95 -21.85 -22.69
CA ASN A 258 -6.48 -21.48 -24.02
C ASN A 258 -4.96 -21.57 -24.08
N GLN A 259 -4.26 -20.81 -23.25
CA GLN A 259 -2.80 -20.70 -23.24
C GLN A 259 -2.27 -20.88 -21.82
N ILE A 260 -1.05 -21.39 -21.75
CA ILE A 260 -0.25 -21.48 -20.53
C ILE A 260 1.04 -20.70 -20.79
N LEU A 261 1.41 -19.81 -19.86
CA LEU A 261 2.63 -19.02 -19.97
C LEU A 261 3.46 -19.18 -18.68
N GLU A 262 4.76 -19.13 -18.84
CA GLU A 262 5.75 -19.05 -17.75
C GLU A 262 6.51 -17.74 -17.83
N PHE A 263 7.18 -17.38 -16.74
CA PHE A 263 8.07 -16.25 -16.74
C PHE A 263 9.47 -16.68 -17.21
N GLU A 264 10.03 -15.93 -18.16
CA GLU A 264 11.43 -16.02 -18.58
C GLU A 264 12.04 -14.62 -18.49
N GLY A 265 12.87 -14.37 -17.48
CA GLY A 265 13.19 -13.01 -17.07
C GLY A 265 11.95 -12.27 -16.60
N LEU A 266 11.62 -11.18 -17.27
CA LEU A 266 10.40 -10.38 -17.05
C LEU A 266 9.31 -10.65 -18.08
N GLU A 267 9.61 -11.41 -19.13
CA GLU A 267 8.67 -11.70 -20.21
C GLU A 267 7.82 -12.92 -19.90
N ARG A 268 6.65 -12.96 -20.53
CA ARG A 268 5.72 -14.10 -20.45
C ARG A 268 5.87 -14.91 -21.73
N LYS A 269 6.27 -16.16 -21.59
CA LYS A 269 6.51 -17.08 -22.70
C LYS A 269 5.50 -18.20 -22.70
N GLU A 270 4.89 -18.47 -23.86
CA GLU A 270 4.01 -19.64 -24.02
C GLU A 270 4.78 -20.93 -23.88
N VAL A 271 4.22 -21.85 -23.12
CA VAL A 271 4.74 -23.20 -22.93
C VAL A 271 3.71 -24.25 -23.34
N ASN A 272 4.20 -25.41 -23.76
CA ASN A 272 3.33 -26.51 -24.20
C ASN A 272 2.91 -27.44 -23.04
N GLU A 273 3.56 -27.33 -21.92
CA GLU A 273 3.34 -28.15 -20.73
C GLU A 273 3.87 -27.41 -19.51
N ALA A 274 3.17 -27.52 -18.37
CA ALA A 274 3.69 -27.16 -17.06
C ALA A 274 3.34 -28.27 -16.07
N GLN A 275 4.15 -28.44 -15.05
CA GLN A 275 4.05 -29.54 -14.09
C GLN A 275 4.05 -29.07 -12.65
N ALA A 276 3.79 -29.99 -11.74
CA ALA A 276 3.82 -29.75 -10.31
C ALA A 276 5.09 -29.03 -9.87
N GLY A 277 4.93 -27.93 -9.15
CA GLY A 277 5.97 -26.99 -8.71
C GLY A 277 6.03 -25.69 -9.52
N ASP A 278 5.64 -25.69 -10.79
CA ASP A 278 5.72 -24.52 -11.67
C ASP A 278 4.73 -23.42 -11.27
N ILE A 279 5.17 -22.16 -11.40
CA ILE A 279 4.33 -20.97 -11.28
C ILE A 279 3.99 -20.48 -12.67
N ILE A 280 2.72 -20.54 -13.03
CA ILE A 280 2.24 -20.30 -14.38
C ILE A 280 1.12 -19.28 -14.46
N LEU A 281 0.91 -18.77 -15.68
CA LEU A 281 -0.23 -17.95 -16.02
C LEU A 281 -1.14 -18.78 -16.93
N VAL A 282 -2.44 -18.75 -16.65
CA VAL A 282 -3.47 -19.44 -17.46
C VAL A 282 -4.47 -18.44 -18.01
N THR A 283 -4.89 -18.64 -19.26
CA THR A 283 -5.88 -17.82 -19.97
C THR A 283 -7.04 -18.66 -20.48
N GLY A 284 -8.15 -18.02 -20.83
CA GLY A 284 -9.33 -18.66 -21.43
C GLY A 284 -10.47 -18.95 -20.45
N ILE A 285 -10.30 -18.72 -19.17
CA ILE A 285 -11.34 -18.94 -18.16
C ILE A 285 -11.81 -17.58 -17.61
N GLU A 286 -13.04 -17.18 -17.89
CA GLU A 286 -13.59 -15.89 -17.47
C GLU A 286 -13.98 -15.85 -15.99
N GLU A 287 -14.44 -16.98 -15.45
CA GLU A 287 -14.95 -17.10 -14.07
C GLU A 287 -13.87 -17.50 -13.04
N LEU A 288 -12.64 -17.02 -13.23
CA LEU A 288 -11.58 -17.22 -12.23
C LEU A 288 -11.69 -16.22 -11.10
N ASN A 289 -11.56 -16.73 -9.89
CA ASN A 289 -11.39 -15.94 -8.67
C ASN A 289 -10.07 -16.32 -7.99
N ILE A 290 -9.60 -15.48 -7.08
CA ILE A 290 -8.47 -15.83 -6.24
C ILE A 290 -8.88 -16.96 -5.29
N GLY A 291 -8.01 -17.96 -5.15
CA GLY A 291 -8.29 -19.18 -4.40
C GLY A 291 -9.00 -20.27 -5.20
N THR A 292 -9.55 -19.96 -6.39
CA THR A 292 -10.12 -20.98 -7.28
C THR A 292 -9.05 -22.01 -7.62
N THR A 293 -9.41 -23.29 -7.49
CA THR A 293 -8.57 -24.41 -7.92
C THR A 293 -8.98 -24.85 -9.32
N ILE A 294 -8.01 -24.88 -10.24
CA ILE A 294 -8.13 -25.55 -11.53
C ILE A 294 -7.70 -26.99 -11.32
N THR A 295 -8.58 -27.94 -11.64
CA THR A 295 -8.39 -29.35 -11.30
C THR A 295 -8.74 -30.27 -12.48
N ASP A 296 -8.39 -31.54 -12.33
CA ASP A 296 -8.73 -32.56 -13.30
C ASP A 296 -10.25 -32.65 -13.45
N LYS A 297 -10.75 -32.78 -14.71
CA LYS A 297 -12.17 -32.80 -15.01
C LYS A 297 -12.88 -34.08 -14.56
N ASP A 298 -12.13 -35.19 -14.50
CA ASP A 298 -12.65 -36.53 -14.17
C ASP A 298 -12.46 -36.84 -12.67
N HIS A 299 -11.50 -36.17 -12.02
CA HIS A 299 -11.18 -36.31 -10.60
C HIS A 299 -11.09 -34.93 -9.96
N PRO A 300 -12.22 -34.19 -9.86
CA PRO A 300 -12.22 -32.83 -9.34
C PRO A 300 -11.91 -32.80 -7.82
N GLU A 301 -10.88 -32.11 -7.46
CA GLU A 301 -10.44 -31.90 -6.08
C GLU A 301 -9.93 -30.45 -5.92
N ALA A 302 -10.30 -29.76 -4.86
CA ALA A 302 -9.90 -28.37 -4.65
C ALA A 302 -9.18 -28.17 -3.33
N LEU A 303 -8.23 -27.22 -3.35
CA LEU A 303 -7.62 -26.69 -2.15
C LEU A 303 -8.58 -25.76 -1.40
N PRO A 304 -8.39 -25.55 -0.08
CA PRO A 304 -9.10 -24.52 0.65
C PRO A 304 -8.95 -23.16 -0.04
N MET A 305 -10.03 -22.39 -0.03
CA MET A 305 -9.97 -21.03 -0.58
C MET A 305 -8.93 -20.20 0.17
N LEU A 306 -8.16 -19.43 -0.57
CA LEU A 306 -7.25 -18.47 0.05
C LEU A 306 -8.06 -17.39 0.76
N THR A 307 -7.84 -17.26 2.05
CA THR A 307 -8.48 -16.21 2.84
C THR A 307 -7.82 -14.87 2.52
N VAL A 308 -8.63 -13.91 2.13
CA VAL A 308 -8.18 -12.51 2.01
C VAL A 308 -8.71 -11.80 3.24
N ASP A 309 -7.83 -11.14 3.99
CA ASP A 309 -8.25 -10.33 5.12
C ASP A 309 -9.30 -9.33 4.69
N GLU A 310 -10.31 -9.14 5.51
CA GLU A 310 -11.41 -8.23 5.21
C GLU A 310 -10.96 -6.77 5.27
N PRO A 311 -11.58 -5.89 4.46
CA PRO A 311 -11.30 -4.46 4.51
C PRO A 311 -11.64 -3.88 5.89
N THR A 312 -10.80 -2.98 6.37
CA THR A 312 -10.93 -2.31 7.68
C THR A 312 -11.40 -0.87 7.57
N LEU A 313 -11.23 -0.24 6.41
CA LEU A 313 -11.62 1.14 6.13
C LEU A 313 -12.61 1.23 4.97
N THR A 314 -13.51 2.20 5.06
CA THR A 314 -14.43 2.59 3.97
C THR A 314 -14.32 4.06 3.67
N MET A 315 -14.57 4.42 2.41
CA MET A 315 -14.64 5.79 1.93
C MET A 315 -15.73 5.91 0.87
N ASN A 316 -16.49 7.00 0.90
CA ASN A 316 -17.46 7.27 -0.14
C ASN A 316 -16.80 7.93 -1.34
N PHE A 317 -16.95 7.32 -2.50
CA PHE A 317 -16.60 7.88 -3.80
C PHE A 317 -17.87 8.40 -4.45
N GLN A 318 -17.86 9.62 -4.93
CA GLN A 318 -19.06 10.26 -5.49
C GLN A 318 -18.72 11.15 -6.67
N VAL A 319 -19.74 11.42 -7.48
CA VAL A 319 -19.64 12.40 -8.56
C VAL A 319 -19.30 13.77 -7.97
N ASN A 320 -18.36 14.49 -8.60
CA ASN A 320 -18.10 15.87 -8.22
C ASN A 320 -19.25 16.78 -8.65
N THR A 321 -19.87 17.45 -7.70
CA THR A 321 -21.02 18.36 -7.89
C THR A 321 -20.67 19.82 -7.61
N SER A 322 -19.38 20.16 -7.55
CA SER A 322 -18.94 21.53 -7.30
C SER A 322 -19.20 22.46 -8.50
N PRO A 323 -19.21 23.78 -8.30
CA PRO A 323 -19.31 24.74 -9.40
C PRO A 323 -18.19 24.66 -10.45
N LEU A 324 -17.06 24.06 -10.10
CA LEU A 324 -15.92 23.85 -11.01
C LEU A 324 -15.92 22.45 -11.65
N ALA A 325 -16.93 21.62 -11.38
CA ALA A 325 -17.01 20.24 -11.89
C ALA A 325 -16.99 20.20 -13.43
N GLY A 326 -16.27 19.20 -13.98
CA GLY A 326 -16.19 18.95 -15.42
C GLY A 326 -15.27 19.88 -16.19
N ARG A 327 -14.55 20.80 -15.54
CA ARG A 327 -13.61 21.70 -16.23
C ARG A 327 -12.26 21.07 -16.51
N GLU A 328 -11.87 20.06 -15.73
CA GLU A 328 -10.54 19.47 -15.78
C GLU A 328 -10.57 17.97 -16.12
N GLY A 329 -11.61 17.25 -15.68
CA GLY A 329 -11.78 15.84 -15.90
C GLY A 329 -12.37 15.48 -17.25
N LYS A 330 -11.92 14.36 -17.84
CA LYS A 330 -12.52 13.76 -19.04
C LYS A 330 -13.70 12.85 -18.69
N PHE A 331 -13.60 12.16 -17.56
CA PHE A 331 -14.57 11.18 -17.09
C PHE A 331 -15.19 11.68 -15.79
N VAL A 332 -16.42 12.20 -15.89
CA VAL A 332 -17.09 12.93 -14.79
C VAL A 332 -18.46 12.35 -14.44
N THR A 333 -18.98 11.42 -15.25
CA THR A 333 -20.33 10.88 -15.05
C THR A 333 -20.34 9.69 -14.09
N SER A 334 -21.47 9.50 -13.39
CA SER A 334 -21.67 8.37 -12.47
C SER A 334 -21.41 7.03 -13.15
N ARG A 335 -21.87 6.86 -14.39
CA ARG A 335 -21.66 5.63 -15.16
C ARG A 335 -20.17 5.34 -15.40
N GLN A 336 -19.40 6.34 -15.83
CA GLN A 336 -17.96 6.18 -16.11
C GLN A 336 -17.18 5.82 -14.83
N ILE A 337 -17.48 6.51 -13.71
CA ILE A 337 -16.84 6.24 -12.42
C ILE A 337 -17.18 4.83 -11.96
N ARG A 338 -18.45 4.43 -12.03
CA ARG A 338 -18.89 3.08 -11.68
C ARG A 338 -18.20 2.00 -12.50
N GLU A 339 -18.18 2.13 -13.83
CA GLU A 339 -17.53 1.17 -14.74
C GLU A 339 -16.03 1.03 -14.42
N ARG A 340 -15.37 2.14 -14.04
CA ARG A 340 -13.97 2.12 -13.62
C ARG A 340 -13.77 1.40 -12.29
N LEU A 341 -14.62 1.65 -11.31
CA LEU A 341 -14.59 0.96 -10.00
C LEU A 341 -14.86 -0.53 -10.16
N GLU A 342 -15.87 -0.92 -10.95
CA GLU A 342 -16.18 -2.32 -11.24
C GLU A 342 -15.00 -3.03 -11.94
N ARG A 343 -14.27 -2.33 -12.80
CA ARG A 343 -13.06 -2.86 -13.44
C ARG A 343 -11.95 -3.12 -12.42
N GLU A 344 -11.74 -2.21 -11.47
CA GLU A 344 -10.76 -2.40 -10.39
C GLU A 344 -11.08 -3.64 -9.54
N LEU A 345 -12.33 -3.83 -9.18
CA LEU A 345 -12.78 -4.96 -8.37
C LEU A 345 -12.58 -6.33 -9.04
N LYS A 346 -12.42 -6.39 -10.36
CA LYS A 346 -12.15 -7.64 -11.08
C LYS A 346 -10.74 -8.18 -10.81
N SER A 347 -9.78 -7.31 -10.54
CA SER A 347 -8.38 -7.66 -10.26
C SER A 347 -8.03 -7.51 -8.78
N ASN A 348 -8.65 -6.55 -8.08
CA ASN A 348 -8.35 -6.22 -6.70
C ASN A 348 -9.40 -6.78 -5.73
N VAL A 349 -9.19 -8.01 -5.27
CA VAL A 349 -10.14 -8.71 -4.37
C VAL A 349 -10.10 -8.20 -2.92
N ALA A 350 -9.10 -7.42 -2.55
CA ALA A 350 -9.01 -6.79 -1.23
C ALA A 350 -9.91 -5.55 -1.11
N MET A 351 -10.52 -5.11 -2.22
CA MET A 351 -11.51 -4.04 -2.24
C MET A 351 -12.93 -4.58 -2.36
N ARG A 352 -13.86 -3.87 -1.78
CA ARG A 352 -15.30 -4.14 -1.93
C ARG A 352 -16.02 -2.84 -2.23
N MET A 353 -17.05 -2.90 -3.07
CA MET A 353 -17.93 -1.78 -3.38
C MET A 353 -19.36 -2.11 -2.92
N ARG A 354 -19.96 -1.18 -2.20
CA ARG A 354 -21.37 -1.24 -1.81
C ARG A 354 -22.12 -0.04 -2.40
N PRO A 355 -23.28 -0.26 -3.02
CA PRO A 355 -24.14 0.84 -3.41
C PRO A 355 -24.68 1.53 -2.15
N THR A 356 -24.86 2.83 -2.22
CA THR A 356 -25.56 3.61 -1.19
C THR A 356 -26.99 3.90 -1.60
N ALA A 357 -27.74 4.59 -0.77
CA ALA A 357 -29.09 5.07 -1.12
C ALA A 357 -29.08 6.11 -2.25
N ASP A 358 -27.94 6.73 -2.52
CA ASP A 358 -27.72 7.68 -3.61
C ASP A 358 -26.94 6.97 -4.73
N GLU A 359 -27.53 6.86 -5.91
CA GLU A 359 -26.93 6.21 -7.09
C GLU A 359 -25.66 6.89 -7.61
N THR A 360 -25.34 8.10 -7.12
CA THR A 360 -24.14 8.85 -7.47
C THR A 360 -23.00 8.68 -6.45
N VAL A 361 -23.23 7.87 -5.41
CA VAL A 361 -22.29 7.63 -4.30
C VAL A 361 -22.06 6.14 -4.11
N TRP A 362 -20.81 5.72 -4.05
CA TRP A 362 -20.40 4.34 -3.80
C TRP A 362 -19.53 4.29 -2.55
N GLU A 363 -19.84 3.37 -1.64
CA GLU A 363 -18.98 3.05 -0.52
C GLU A 363 -17.93 2.04 -0.99
N ILE A 364 -16.67 2.46 -0.97
CA ILE A 364 -15.52 1.61 -1.31
C ILE A 364 -14.81 1.24 -0.02
N ALA A 365 -14.66 -0.06 0.19
CA ALA A 365 -13.93 -0.60 1.32
C ALA A 365 -12.55 -1.10 0.88
N GLY A 366 -11.52 -0.78 1.65
CA GLY A 366 -10.13 -1.18 1.45
C GLY A 366 -9.43 -1.52 2.77
N ARG A 367 -8.21 -2.06 2.69
CA ARG A 367 -7.45 -2.47 3.87
C ARG A 367 -6.86 -1.30 4.66
N GLY A 368 -6.51 -0.21 3.97
CA GLY A 368 -5.89 0.95 4.58
C GLY A 368 -6.07 2.21 3.75
N GLU A 369 -5.63 3.34 4.28
CA GLU A 369 -5.70 4.64 3.58
C GLU A 369 -4.88 4.64 2.30
N LEU A 370 -3.66 4.06 2.33
CA LEU A 370 -2.78 4.01 1.16
C LEU A 370 -3.42 3.22 0.01
N HIS A 371 -4.11 2.12 0.32
CA HIS A 371 -4.81 1.31 -0.68
C HIS A 371 -5.89 2.12 -1.42
N LEU A 372 -6.70 2.90 -0.68
CA LEU A 372 -7.75 3.74 -1.25
C LEU A 372 -7.17 4.96 -1.99
N THR A 373 -6.11 5.59 -1.47
CA THR A 373 -5.49 6.76 -2.10
C THR A 373 -4.73 6.40 -3.39
N ILE A 374 -4.18 5.20 -3.50
CA ILE A 374 -3.59 4.70 -4.75
C ILE A 374 -4.65 4.52 -5.83
N LEU A 375 -5.81 3.96 -5.50
CA LEU A 375 -6.92 3.89 -6.46
C LEU A 375 -7.34 5.27 -6.95
N LEU A 376 -7.47 6.23 -6.04
CA LEU A 376 -7.81 7.62 -6.37
C LEU A 376 -6.76 8.27 -7.27
N GLU A 377 -5.48 8.06 -6.98
CA GLU A 377 -4.38 8.61 -7.78
C GLU A 377 -4.34 7.99 -9.19
N ASN A 378 -4.58 6.67 -9.31
CA ASN A 378 -4.72 6.02 -10.60
C ASN A 378 -5.88 6.62 -11.40
N MET A 379 -7.06 6.74 -10.79
CA MET A 379 -8.22 7.34 -11.45
C MET A 379 -7.95 8.80 -11.86
N ARG A 380 -7.30 9.58 -11.01
CA ARG A 380 -6.89 10.96 -11.31
C ARG A 380 -5.99 11.04 -12.56
N ARG A 381 -4.98 10.17 -12.65
CA ARG A 381 -4.05 10.10 -13.80
C ARG A 381 -4.72 9.60 -15.08
N GLU A 382 -5.72 8.72 -14.95
CA GLU A 382 -6.54 8.27 -16.07
C GLU A 382 -7.48 9.38 -16.60
N GLY A 383 -7.63 10.48 -15.89
CA GLY A 383 -8.46 11.63 -16.29
C GLY A 383 -9.85 11.67 -15.67
N TYR A 384 -10.10 10.91 -14.61
CA TYR A 384 -11.34 10.96 -13.84
C TYR A 384 -11.37 12.17 -12.92
N GLU A 385 -12.59 12.67 -12.71
CA GLU A 385 -12.90 13.70 -11.74
C GLU A 385 -14.00 13.19 -10.82
N LEU A 386 -13.76 13.24 -9.50
CA LEU A 386 -14.67 12.74 -8.48
C LEU A 386 -14.46 13.49 -7.16
N ALA A 387 -15.37 13.27 -6.22
CA ALA A 387 -15.19 13.73 -4.84
C ALA A 387 -15.22 12.55 -3.87
N VAL A 388 -14.48 12.67 -2.76
CA VAL A 388 -14.44 11.62 -1.73
C VAL A 388 -14.69 12.18 -0.34
N SER A 389 -15.25 11.32 0.52
CA SER A 389 -15.46 11.61 1.93
C SER A 389 -14.22 11.22 2.76
N ARG A 390 -14.24 11.61 4.04
CA ARG A 390 -13.30 11.11 5.04
C ARG A 390 -13.36 9.57 5.12
N PRO A 391 -12.23 8.88 5.28
CA PRO A 391 -12.18 7.45 5.60
C PRO A 391 -12.89 7.16 6.92
N ARG A 392 -13.59 6.02 6.99
CA ARG A 392 -14.25 5.52 8.20
C ARG A 392 -13.88 4.07 8.42
N VAL A 393 -13.78 3.66 9.68
CA VAL A 393 -13.54 2.26 10.02
C VAL A 393 -14.79 1.42 9.82
N VAL A 394 -14.58 0.17 9.41
CA VAL A 394 -15.66 -0.81 9.28
C VAL A 394 -16.03 -1.31 10.68
N ILE A 395 -17.26 -1.04 11.11
CA ILE A 395 -17.80 -1.57 12.36
C ILE A 395 -18.46 -2.92 12.08
N LYS A 396 -18.11 -3.94 12.86
CA LYS A 396 -18.74 -5.27 12.82
C LYS A 396 -19.63 -5.46 14.03
N GLU A 397 -20.65 -6.29 13.87
CA GLU A 397 -21.48 -6.76 14.97
C GLU A 397 -21.17 -8.25 15.19
N VAL A 398 -20.61 -8.58 16.34
CA VAL A 398 -20.29 -9.94 16.76
C VAL A 398 -21.07 -10.22 18.04
N ASP A 399 -21.90 -11.24 18.03
CA ASP A 399 -22.76 -11.62 19.16
C ASP A 399 -23.61 -10.46 19.72
N GLY A 400 -24.08 -9.56 18.84
CA GLY A 400 -24.89 -8.40 19.21
C GLY A 400 -24.08 -7.22 19.79
N VAL A 401 -22.74 -7.32 19.82
CA VAL A 401 -21.85 -6.26 20.27
C VAL A 401 -21.17 -5.61 19.06
N LYS A 402 -21.25 -4.28 18.98
CA LYS A 402 -20.52 -3.53 17.95
C LYS A 402 -19.04 -3.49 18.30
N MET A 403 -18.21 -3.88 17.33
CA MET A 403 -16.76 -3.94 17.43
C MET A 403 -16.11 -3.08 16.37
N GLU A 404 -14.99 -2.44 16.71
CA GLU A 404 -14.14 -1.68 15.82
C GLU A 404 -12.80 -2.38 15.60
N PRO A 405 -12.14 -2.17 14.44
CA PRO A 405 -10.82 -2.74 14.19
C PRO A 405 -9.75 -2.05 15.04
N TYR A 406 -8.85 -2.86 15.59
CA TYR A 406 -7.64 -2.42 16.29
C TYR A 406 -6.41 -2.73 15.48
N GLU A 407 -5.38 -1.92 15.66
CA GLU A 407 -4.10 -2.07 15.00
C GLU A 407 -2.97 -2.08 16.03
N LEU A 408 -1.94 -2.86 15.73
CA LEU A 408 -0.65 -2.79 16.41
C LEU A 408 0.17 -1.71 15.70
N LEU A 409 0.38 -0.61 16.39
CA LEU A 409 1.19 0.51 15.95
C LEU A 409 2.58 0.39 16.54
N THR A 410 3.60 0.44 15.71
CA THR A 410 4.98 0.58 16.13
C THR A 410 5.51 1.92 15.67
N VAL A 411 6.03 2.72 16.56
CA VAL A 411 6.70 3.98 16.27
C VAL A 411 8.13 3.95 16.80
N ASP A 412 9.06 4.45 15.99
CA ASP A 412 10.47 4.57 16.31
C ASP A 412 10.85 6.06 16.25
N VAL A 413 11.14 6.65 17.40
CA VAL A 413 11.30 8.09 17.57
C VAL A 413 12.57 8.44 18.35
N GLU A 414 13.11 9.64 18.16
CA GLU A 414 14.14 10.19 19.03
C GLU A 414 13.57 10.43 20.43
N GLU A 415 14.38 10.21 21.47
CA GLU A 415 13.97 10.36 22.88
C GLU A 415 13.36 11.74 23.16
N GLU A 416 13.83 12.80 22.48
CA GLU A 416 13.30 14.16 22.65
C GLU A 416 11.83 14.31 22.19
N HIS A 417 11.37 13.46 21.29
CA HIS A 417 10.00 13.49 20.75
C HIS A 417 9.06 12.50 21.44
N GLN A 418 9.60 11.56 22.23
CA GLN A 418 8.85 10.48 22.88
C GLN A 418 7.64 11.00 23.67
N GLY A 419 7.82 12.00 24.51
CA GLY A 419 6.75 12.51 25.39
C GLY A 419 5.55 13.05 24.62
N ALA A 420 5.80 13.85 23.57
CA ALA A 420 4.75 14.41 22.73
C ALA A 420 3.97 13.32 21.95
N VAL A 421 4.69 12.32 21.43
CA VAL A 421 4.09 11.20 20.71
C VAL A 421 3.23 10.35 21.64
N MET A 422 3.72 10.02 22.84
CA MET A 422 2.96 9.26 23.83
C MET A 422 1.69 9.98 24.31
N GLU A 423 1.75 11.29 24.51
CA GLU A 423 0.59 12.10 24.87
C GLU A 423 -0.49 12.04 23.78
N GLU A 424 -0.08 12.23 22.52
CA GLU A 424 -1.01 12.19 21.39
C GLU A 424 -1.63 10.80 21.18
N LEU A 425 -0.82 9.74 21.27
CA LEU A 425 -1.32 8.36 21.16
C LEU A 425 -2.27 8.00 22.32
N GLY A 426 -1.99 8.45 23.53
CA GLY A 426 -2.89 8.29 24.67
C GLY A 426 -4.24 9.01 24.45
N ARG A 427 -4.21 10.23 23.87
CA ARG A 427 -5.42 10.96 23.50
C ARG A 427 -6.23 10.23 22.43
N ARG A 428 -5.55 9.56 21.48
CA ARG A 428 -6.15 8.74 20.44
C ARG A 428 -6.53 7.33 20.92
N ARG A 429 -6.55 7.11 22.24
CA ARG A 429 -6.94 5.86 22.88
C ARG A 429 -6.05 4.67 22.59
N GLY A 430 -4.78 4.91 22.25
CA GLY A 430 -3.77 3.87 22.16
C GLY A 430 -3.37 3.33 23.53
N ASP A 431 -3.24 2.02 23.65
CA ASP A 431 -2.76 1.32 24.85
C ASP A 431 -1.30 0.91 24.60
N LEU A 432 -0.36 1.49 25.35
CA LEU A 432 1.06 1.15 25.27
C LEU A 432 1.26 -0.33 25.64
N GLN A 433 1.88 -1.10 24.79
CA GLN A 433 2.18 -2.51 24.98
C GLN A 433 3.64 -2.72 25.38
N ASP A 434 4.57 -2.01 24.72
CA ASP A 434 6.00 -2.15 24.96
C ASP A 434 6.76 -0.86 24.65
N MET A 435 7.94 -0.70 25.28
CA MET A 435 8.84 0.43 25.09
C MET A 435 10.29 -0.02 25.21
N GLU A 436 11.00 0.00 24.10
CA GLU A 436 12.40 -0.44 24.01
C GLU A 436 13.33 0.72 23.57
N PRO A 437 14.18 1.27 24.46
CA PRO A 437 15.21 2.22 24.07
C PRO A 437 16.38 1.50 23.36
N ASP A 438 16.91 2.08 22.30
CA ASP A 438 18.06 1.51 21.54
C ASP A 438 19.43 1.83 22.19
N GLY A 439 19.45 2.59 23.27
CA GLY A 439 20.66 3.06 23.96
C GLY A 439 21.50 4.08 23.16
N LYS A 440 20.98 4.60 22.05
CA LYS A 440 21.66 5.59 21.18
C LYS A 440 20.82 6.84 20.92
N GLY A 441 19.77 7.05 21.72
CA GLY A 441 18.91 8.21 21.64
C GLY A 441 17.63 8.01 20.83
N ARG A 442 17.28 6.77 20.50
CA ARG A 442 15.98 6.41 19.90
C ARG A 442 15.21 5.46 20.82
N VAL A 443 13.89 5.55 20.75
CA VAL A 443 12.99 4.69 21.51
C VAL A 443 11.95 4.11 20.54
N ARG A 444 11.76 2.80 20.63
CA ARG A 444 10.66 2.07 19.95
C ARG A 444 9.49 1.93 20.91
N LEU A 445 8.31 2.34 20.46
CA LEU A 445 7.07 2.25 21.21
C LEU A 445 6.10 1.34 20.44
N GLU A 446 5.51 0.37 21.13
CA GLU A 446 4.47 -0.49 20.57
C GLU A 446 3.13 -0.18 21.24
N TYR A 447 2.11 0.11 20.44
CA TYR A 447 0.76 0.42 20.90
C TYR A 447 -0.27 -0.49 20.25
N ARG A 448 -1.31 -0.85 21.02
CA ARG A 448 -2.57 -1.35 20.46
C ARG A 448 -3.56 -0.19 20.44
N ILE A 449 -4.03 0.19 19.26
CA ILE A 449 -4.82 1.41 19.05
C ILE A 449 -6.03 1.13 18.16
N PRO A 450 -7.22 1.74 18.42
CA PRO A 450 -8.32 1.69 17.47
C PRO A 450 -7.90 2.27 16.11
N ALA A 451 -8.19 1.58 15.00
CA ALA A 451 -7.79 2.02 13.65
C ALA A 451 -8.27 3.45 13.32
N ARG A 452 -9.44 3.86 13.81
CA ARG A 452 -9.92 5.25 13.67
C ARG A 452 -9.01 6.28 14.34
N GLY A 453 -8.23 5.87 15.35
CA GLY A 453 -7.24 6.74 16.00
C GLY A 453 -6.01 7.03 15.15
N LEU A 454 -5.76 6.22 14.12
CA LEU A 454 -4.66 6.40 13.18
C LEU A 454 -5.03 7.31 12.00
N ILE A 455 -6.33 7.51 11.72
CA ILE A 455 -6.76 8.41 10.66
C ILE A 455 -6.24 9.83 10.94
N GLY A 456 -5.48 10.38 9.99
CA GLY A 456 -4.84 11.68 10.09
C GLY A 456 -3.68 11.77 11.10
N PHE A 457 -3.21 10.66 11.63
CA PHE A 457 -2.08 10.67 12.58
C PHE A 457 -0.73 10.77 11.89
N GLN A 458 -0.56 10.21 10.70
CA GLN A 458 0.73 10.16 10.02
C GLN A 458 1.33 11.54 9.77
N SER A 459 0.57 12.47 9.21
CA SER A 459 1.03 13.86 8.95
C SER A 459 1.38 14.59 10.25
N MET A 460 0.58 14.40 11.29
CA MET A 460 0.83 14.97 12.61
C MET A 460 2.09 14.38 13.24
N PHE A 461 2.25 13.06 13.21
CA PHE A 461 3.43 12.35 13.71
C PHE A 461 4.71 12.85 13.05
N MET A 462 4.73 12.96 11.72
CA MET A 462 5.90 13.50 11.00
C MET A 462 6.22 14.93 11.40
N THR A 463 5.22 15.75 11.68
CA THR A 463 5.42 17.12 12.17
C THR A 463 5.99 17.12 13.59
N MET A 464 5.47 16.28 14.49
CA MET A 464 5.93 16.16 15.88
C MET A 464 7.38 15.68 15.96
N CYS A 465 7.76 14.74 15.09
CA CYS A 465 9.11 14.18 15.03
C CYS A 465 10.05 14.92 14.05
N ARG A 466 9.66 16.09 13.53
CA ARG A 466 10.44 16.87 12.54
C ARG A 466 10.89 16.05 11.33
N GLY A 467 10.15 15.02 10.96
CA GLY A 467 10.44 14.14 9.84
C GLY A 467 11.40 12.98 10.15
N THR A 468 11.89 12.83 11.40
CA THR A 468 12.86 11.78 11.78
C THR A 468 12.19 10.50 12.33
N GLY A 469 10.91 10.56 12.66
CA GLY A 469 10.15 9.43 13.19
C GLY A 469 9.79 8.41 12.12
N ILE A 470 9.76 7.14 12.49
CA ILE A 470 9.32 6.04 11.63
C ILE A 470 8.09 5.42 12.27
N MET A 471 7.05 5.20 11.46
CA MET A 471 5.78 4.65 11.92
C MET A 471 5.34 3.51 11.02
N SER A 472 4.80 2.47 11.63
CA SER A 472 4.15 1.37 10.91
C SER A 472 3.02 0.81 11.77
N HIS A 473 1.94 0.41 11.13
CA HIS A 473 0.80 -0.20 11.80
C HIS A 473 0.29 -1.40 11.01
N VAL A 474 -0.30 -2.35 11.73
CA VAL A 474 -0.81 -3.60 11.17
C VAL A 474 -2.11 -3.95 11.87
N PHE A 475 -3.11 -4.40 11.12
CA PHE A 475 -4.35 -4.91 11.70
C PHE A 475 -4.07 -6.04 12.71
N ASP A 476 -4.71 -5.94 13.87
CA ASP A 476 -4.63 -6.92 14.96
C ASP A 476 -5.91 -7.77 15.00
N ASP A 477 -6.96 -7.22 15.55
CA ASP A 477 -8.26 -7.87 15.67
C ASP A 477 -9.41 -6.84 15.73
N TYR A 478 -10.62 -7.33 15.95
CA TYR A 478 -11.79 -6.52 16.29
C TYR A 478 -12.02 -6.51 17.81
N GLY A 479 -12.12 -5.33 18.38
CA GLY A 479 -12.37 -5.12 19.81
C GLY A 479 -13.56 -4.21 20.07
N THR A 480 -13.93 -4.07 21.33
CA THR A 480 -15.03 -3.17 21.77
C THR A 480 -14.73 -1.72 21.41
N ILE A 481 -15.77 -1.00 20.98
CA ILE A 481 -15.63 0.42 20.60
C ILE A 481 -15.26 1.24 21.84
N LYS A 482 -14.12 1.94 21.79
CA LYS A 482 -13.73 2.89 22.84
C LYS A 482 -14.60 4.15 22.74
N THR A 483 -15.09 4.62 23.87
CA THR A 483 -15.93 5.83 23.96
C THR A 483 -15.11 7.09 23.74
N GLY A 484 -15.71 8.09 23.10
CA GLY A 484 -15.14 9.43 22.85
C GLY A 484 -14.77 9.68 21.39
N ASP A 485 -14.56 10.94 21.07
CA ASP A 485 -14.15 11.41 19.75
C ASP A 485 -12.65 11.11 19.59
N VAL A 486 -12.32 10.30 18.61
CA VAL A 486 -10.96 9.84 18.34
C VAL A 486 -10.60 10.19 16.89
N GLY A 487 -9.49 10.90 16.72
CA GLY A 487 -8.95 11.19 15.38
C GLY A 487 -9.62 12.35 14.63
N GLU A 488 -10.46 13.18 15.27
CA GLU A 488 -10.99 14.38 14.64
C GLU A 488 -9.96 15.53 14.64
N ARG A 489 -9.97 16.31 13.55
CA ARG A 489 -9.18 17.54 13.47
C ARG A 489 -9.75 18.57 14.46
N ARG A 490 -8.88 19.19 15.26
CA ARG A 490 -9.29 20.22 16.22
C ARG A 490 -9.42 21.60 15.59
N SER A 491 -8.55 21.91 14.62
CA SER A 491 -8.58 23.19 13.95
C SER A 491 -9.82 23.31 13.04
N GLY A 492 -10.43 24.46 13.04
CA GLY A 492 -11.49 24.80 12.07
C GLY A 492 -10.93 25.04 10.68
N VAL A 493 -11.77 25.38 9.75
CA VAL A 493 -11.41 25.73 8.37
C VAL A 493 -11.81 27.14 8.00
N ILE A 494 -11.09 27.69 7.03
CA ILE A 494 -11.37 28.96 6.40
C ILE A 494 -12.17 28.68 5.11
N ILE A 495 -13.42 29.15 5.05
CA ILE A 495 -14.38 28.83 3.98
C ILE A 495 -14.61 30.08 3.13
N SER A 496 -14.58 29.90 1.80
CA SER A 496 -14.96 30.97 0.87
C SER A 496 -16.46 31.29 0.97
N GLN A 497 -16.78 32.57 1.05
CA GLN A 497 -18.16 33.08 1.04
C GLN A 497 -18.72 33.23 -0.36
N ASP A 498 -17.89 33.54 -1.34
CA ASP A 498 -18.30 33.97 -2.67
C ASP A 498 -17.52 33.21 -3.77
N ASP A 499 -18.09 33.26 -4.98
CA ASP A 499 -17.49 32.74 -6.21
C ASP A 499 -16.59 33.79 -6.87
N GLY A 500 -15.40 33.42 -7.35
CA GLY A 500 -14.51 34.31 -8.10
C GLY A 500 -13.04 34.01 -7.89
N ALA A 501 -12.19 34.84 -8.49
CA ALA A 501 -10.73 34.68 -8.35
C ALA A 501 -10.21 35.27 -7.03
N ALA A 502 -9.36 34.53 -6.35
CA ALA A 502 -8.73 34.98 -5.12
C ALA A 502 -7.86 36.24 -5.32
N VAL A 503 -8.03 37.24 -4.46
CA VAL A 503 -7.29 38.51 -4.54
C VAL A 503 -6.19 38.56 -3.49
N ALA A 504 -4.97 38.92 -3.90
CA ALA A 504 -3.81 38.99 -3.01
C ALA A 504 -4.06 39.81 -1.75
N TYR A 505 -4.76 40.94 -1.86
CA TYR A 505 -5.08 41.81 -0.72
C TYR A 505 -6.01 41.14 0.30
N ALA A 506 -7.00 40.38 -0.17
CA ALA A 506 -7.89 39.64 0.72
C ALA A 506 -7.14 38.51 1.41
N LEU A 507 -6.35 37.72 0.66
CA LEU A 507 -5.55 36.62 1.20
C LEU A 507 -4.53 37.10 2.23
N TRP A 508 -3.91 38.27 2.01
CA TRP A 508 -2.99 38.88 2.96
C TRP A 508 -3.61 39.12 4.33
N LYS A 509 -4.87 39.55 4.37
CA LYS A 509 -5.60 39.72 5.63
C LYS A 509 -6.07 38.40 6.24
N ILE A 510 -6.40 37.43 5.40
CA ILE A 510 -6.91 36.13 5.84
C ILE A 510 -5.78 35.27 6.42
N GLN A 511 -4.55 35.38 5.91
CA GLN A 511 -3.40 34.59 6.42
C GLN A 511 -3.08 34.83 7.90
N GLU A 512 -3.51 35.93 8.49
CA GLU A 512 -3.36 36.20 9.94
C GLU A 512 -4.22 35.25 10.79
N ARG A 513 -5.23 34.60 10.18
CA ARG A 513 -6.17 33.70 10.86
C ARG A 513 -5.80 32.24 10.73
N GLY A 514 -4.84 31.91 9.84
CA GLY A 514 -4.44 30.52 9.64
C GLY A 514 -3.60 30.30 8.40
N ARG A 515 -3.41 29.05 8.03
CA ARG A 515 -2.60 28.62 6.87
C ARG A 515 -3.49 28.51 5.64
N LEU A 516 -3.08 29.08 4.52
CA LEU A 516 -3.86 29.07 3.27
C LEU A 516 -3.45 27.89 2.39
N PHE A 517 -4.40 27.42 1.56
CA PHE A 517 -4.26 26.37 0.55
C PHE A 517 -4.30 26.91 -0.88
N VAL A 518 -4.62 28.19 -1.06
CA VAL A 518 -4.88 28.81 -2.37
C VAL A 518 -3.94 29.98 -2.64
N ASN A 519 -3.64 30.21 -3.90
CA ASN A 519 -2.85 31.33 -4.39
C ASN A 519 -3.73 32.49 -4.87
N PRO A 520 -3.17 33.71 -4.98
CA PRO A 520 -3.84 34.76 -5.71
C PRO A 520 -4.10 34.34 -7.18
N GLY A 521 -5.32 34.58 -7.64
CA GLY A 521 -5.75 34.24 -8.99
C GLY A 521 -6.42 32.86 -9.12
N ASP A 522 -6.36 32.00 -8.08
CA ASP A 522 -7.08 30.75 -8.09
C ASP A 522 -8.60 30.98 -8.10
N GLU A 523 -9.32 30.20 -8.91
CA GLU A 523 -10.80 30.25 -8.92
C GLU A 523 -11.38 29.58 -7.68
N LEU A 524 -12.23 30.30 -6.98
CA LEU A 524 -12.89 29.88 -5.75
C LEU A 524 -14.40 29.88 -5.94
N TYR A 525 -15.10 29.15 -5.08
CA TYR A 525 -16.56 29.14 -5.01
C TYR A 525 -17.05 29.08 -3.57
N GLU A 526 -18.33 29.48 -3.35
CA GLU A 526 -18.97 29.43 -2.03
C GLU A 526 -18.91 28.01 -1.44
N GLY A 527 -18.41 27.89 -0.20
CA GLY A 527 -18.25 26.60 0.49
C GLY A 527 -16.94 25.88 0.21
N MET A 528 -16.06 26.41 -0.66
CA MET A 528 -14.70 25.89 -0.83
C MET A 528 -13.85 26.19 0.40
N ILE A 529 -13.07 25.22 0.86
CA ILE A 529 -12.13 25.38 1.97
C ILE A 529 -10.84 25.92 1.38
N ILE A 530 -10.44 27.10 1.80
CA ILE A 530 -9.28 27.83 1.29
C ILE A 530 -8.11 27.88 2.26
N GLY A 531 -8.29 27.33 3.47
CA GLY A 531 -7.25 27.29 4.48
C GLY A 531 -7.67 26.59 5.76
N GLU A 532 -6.69 26.34 6.62
CA GLU A 532 -6.87 25.85 7.98
C GLU A 532 -6.91 27.02 8.95
N HIS A 533 -7.93 27.08 9.79
CA HIS A 533 -8.05 28.11 10.81
C HIS A 533 -7.20 27.79 12.05
N SER A 534 -6.57 28.77 12.65
CA SER A 534 -5.74 28.60 13.87
C SER A 534 -6.55 28.30 15.14
N ARG A 535 -7.88 28.43 15.08
CA ARG A 535 -8.82 28.12 16.18
C ARG A 535 -9.69 26.92 15.80
N GLU A 536 -10.42 26.39 16.77
CA GLU A 536 -11.26 25.18 16.59
C GLU A 536 -12.52 25.42 15.74
N ASN A 537 -12.99 26.66 15.63
CA ASN A 537 -14.21 27.00 14.88
C ASN A 537 -13.93 27.31 13.41
N ASP A 538 -14.88 26.96 12.54
CA ASP A 538 -14.88 27.35 11.14
C ASP A 538 -15.17 28.84 10.99
N ILE A 539 -14.54 29.46 10.00
CA ILE A 539 -14.83 30.86 9.63
C ILE A 539 -15.15 30.99 8.14
N VAL A 540 -16.16 31.83 7.87
CA VAL A 540 -16.53 32.18 6.49
C VAL A 540 -15.92 33.54 6.18
N VAL A 541 -15.19 33.65 5.08
CA VAL A 541 -14.45 34.86 4.69
C VAL A 541 -14.69 35.19 3.21
N ASN A 542 -14.48 36.47 2.87
CA ASN A 542 -14.54 36.91 1.48
C ASN A 542 -13.11 37.04 0.89
N PRO A 543 -12.63 36.05 0.10
CA PRO A 543 -11.28 36.04 -0.46
C PRO A 543 -11.14 36.82 -1.77
N ILE A 544 -12.25 37.32 -2.34
CA ILE A 544 -12.27 38.01 -3.64
C ILE A 544 -12.35 39.54 -3.50
N ARG A 545 -12.46 40.05 -2.28
CA ARG A 545 -12.65 41.48 -2.05
C ARG A 545 -11.36 42.26 -2.28
N GLY A 546 -11.32 43.08 -3.31
CA GLY A 546 -10.21 43.98 -3.59
C GLY A 546 -10.07 45.13 -2.58
N LYS A 547 -8.93 45.81 -2.63
CA LYS A 547 -8.68 47.03 -1.87
C LYS A 547 -9.64 48.12 -2.38
N GLN A 548 -10.46 48.68 -1.50
CA GLN A 548 -11.24 49.88 -1.83
C GLN A 548 -10.30 51.09 -1.87
N LEU A 549 -10.21 51.76 -2.99
CA LEU A 549 -9.47 53.01 -3.14
C LEU A 549 -10.16 54.13 -2.34
N THR A 550 -9.66 54.40 -1.14
CA THR A 550 -10.29 55.35 -0.23
C THR A 550 -9.60 56.74 -0.19
N ASN A 551 -8.39 56.91 -0.77
CA ASN A 551 -7.70 58.21 -0.73
C ASN A 551 -6.68 58.37 -1.85
N ILE A 552 -6.78 59.42 -2.64
CA ILE A 552 -5.84 59.78 -3.72
C ILE A 552 -4.48 60.23 -3.15
N ARG A 553 -4.38 60.67 -1.89
CA ARG A 553 -3.17 61.17 -1.26
C ARG A 553 -2.22 60.07 -0.72
N ALA A 554 -2.64 58.84 -0.63
CA ALA A 554 -1.85 57.72 -0.09
C ALA A 554 -1.32 56.74 -1.16
N SER A 555 -1.46 57.05 -2.45
CA SER A 555 -1.07 56.13 -3.54
C SER A 555 0.43 55.85 -3.70
N GLY A 556 1.28 56.57 -2.95
CA GLY A 556 2.73 56.39 -2.98
C GLY A 556 3.34 55.58 -1.81
N SER A 557 2.50 55.13 -0.84
CA SER A 557 2.96 54.39 0.34
C SER A 557 2.29 53.02 0.51
N ASP A 558 1.99 52.36 -0.57
CA ASP A 558 1.48 50.98 -0.49
C ASP A 558 2.61 50.05 -0.01
N GLU A 559 2.45 49.52 1.20
CA GLU A 559 3.31 48.47 1.71
C GLU A 559 3.21 47.25 0.77
N ALA A 560 4.37 46.66 0.43
CA ALA A 560 4.42 45.47 -0.37
C ALA A 560 3.65 44.33 0.32
N ILE A 561 2.63 43.80 -0.35
CA ILE A 561 1.87 42.66 0.14
C ILE A 561 2.80 41.45 0.18
N ARG A 562 3.11 40.95 1.36
CA ARG A 562 3.86 39.71 1.56
C ARG A 562 2.91 38.59 1.91
N LEU A 563 2.77 37.60 1.01
CA LEU A 563 2.02 36.38 1.26
C LEU A 563 2.96 35.26 1.65
N VAL A 564 2.58 34.53 2.68
CA VAL A 564 3.22 33.24 3.00
C VAL A 564 2.80 32.24 1.91
N PRO A 565 3.72 31.47 1.34
CA PRO A 565 3.37 30.45 0.36
C PRO A 565 2.28 29.50 0.90
N PRO A 566 1.24 29.20 0.13
CA PRO A 566 0.19 28.31 0.58
C PRO A 566 0.71 26.88 0.73
N VAL A 567 0.08 26.13 1.63
CA VAL A 567 0.34 24.69 1.80
C VAL A 567 -0.20 23.96 0.57
N LYS A 568 0.67 23.25 -0.13
CA LYS A 568 0.24 22.38 -1.25
C LYS A 568 -0.35 21.09 -0.69
N LEU A 569 -1.60 20.83 -1.03
CA LEU A 569 -2.27 19.60 -0.65
C LEU A 569 -1.82 18.47 -1.58
N THR A 570 -1.33 17.39 -0.99
CA THR A 570 -1.25 16.09 -1.66
C THR A 570 -2.58 15.35 -1.47
N LEU A 571 -2.81 14.28 -2.21
CA LEU A 571 -4.03 13.51 -2.08
C LEU A 571 -4.17 12.92 -0.66
N GLU A 572 -3.09 12.37 -0.13
CA GLU A 572 -3.02 11.82 1.23
C GLU A 572 -3.32 12.89 2.26
N SER A 573 -2.59 14.00 2.22
CA SER A 573 -2.80 15.08 3.19
C SER A 573 -4.20 15.69 3.13
N ALA A 574 -4.81 15.71 1.94
CA ALA A 574 -6.18 16.20 1.76
C ALA A 574 -7.21 15.25 2.39
N VAL A 575 -7.07 13.94 2.17
CA VAL A 575 -7.95 12.91 2.72
C VAL A 575 -7.82 12.82 4.24
N GLU A 576 -6.61 12.91 4.78
CA GLU A 576 -6.36 12.94 6.22
C GLU A 576 -6.89 14.20 6.90
N PHE A 577 -6.88 15.33 6.17
CA PHE A 577 -7.24 16.64 6.73
C PHE A 577 -8.74 16.80 6.96
N ILE A 578 -9.59 16.27 6.08
CA ILE A 578 -11.04 16.55 6.10
C ILE A 578 -11.77 15.90 7.27
N ASN A 579 -12.82 16.58 7.74
CA ASN A 579 -13.80 16.06 8.69
C ASN A 579 -15.02 15.46 7.96
N ASP A 580 -15.97 14.90 8.72
CA ASP A 580 -17.13 14.17 8.20
C ASP A 580 -18.12 15.03 7.36
N ASP A 581 -18.12 16.34 7.57
CA ASP A 581 -18.92 17.32 6.84
C ASP A 581 -18.19 17.94 5.63
N GLU A 582 -17.01 17.40 5.31
CA GLU A 582 -16.12 17.90 4.26
C GLU A 582 -15.87 16.84 3.18
N LEU A 583 -15.46 17.29 2.01
CA LEU A 583 -15.12 16.46 0.86
C LEU A 583 -13.83 16.93 0.20
N VAL A 584 -13.09 15.98 -0.36
CA VAL A 584 -11.95 16.24 -1.26
C VAL A 584 -12.45 16.14 -2.69
N GLU A 585 -12.27 17.19 -3.48
CA GLU A 585 -12.41 17.14 -4.92
C GLU A 585 -11.09 16.72 -5.56
N ILE A 586 -11.15 15.71 -6.37
CA ILE A 586 -10.01 15.13 -7.05
C ILE A 586 -10.22 15.31 -8.55
N THR A 587 -9.30 16.05 -9.18
CA THR A 587 -9.28 16.25 -10.62
C THR A 587 -7.91 15.90 -11.17
N PRO A 588 -7.75 15.72 -12.48
CA PRO A 588 -6.44 15.44 -13.08
C PRO A 588 -5.36 16.49 -12.76
N LYS A 589 -5.76 17.75 -12.53
CA LYS A 589 -4.83 18.87 -12.33
C LYS A 589 -4.75 19.37 -10.90
N THR A 590 -5.89 19.39 -10.17
CA THR A 590 -5.99 20.03 -8.87
C THR A 590 -6.66 19.13 -7.83
N ILE A 591 -6.31 19.36 -6.57
CA ILE A 591 -6.97 18.79 -5.39
C ILE A 591 -7.51 19.96 -4.60
N ARG A 592 -8.82 19.97 -4.34
CA ARG A 592 -9.53 21.02 -3.62
C ARG A 592 -10.31 20.43 -2.46
N LEU A 593 -10.49 21.20 -1.41
CA LEU A 593 -11.31 20.85 -0.25
C LEU A 593 -12.60 21.67 -0.27
N ARG A 594 -13.70 21.07 0.13
CA ARG A 594 -14.97 21.79 0.25
C ARG A 594 -15.83 21.25 1.37
N LYS A 595 -16.76 22.08 1.85
CA LYS A 595 -17.84 21.59 2.69
C LYS A 595 -18.80 20.72 1.87
N ARG A 596 -19.42 19.75 2.52
CA ARG A 596 -20.44 18.88 1.92
C ARG A 596 -21.63 19.72 1.42
N TYR A 597 -22.09 20.64 2.26
CA TYR A 597 -23.10 21.63 1.92
C TYR A 597 -22.41 22.96 1.61
N LEU A 598 -22.52 23.43 0.38
CA LEU A 598 -21.79 24.62 -0.08
C LEU A 598 -22.33 25.89 0.54
N LYS A 599 -23.66 26.02 0.65
CA LYS A 599 -24.30 27.24 1.15
C LYS A 599 -24.35 27.27 2.67
N ASP A 600 -24.08 28.46 3.23
CA ASP A 600 -24.04 28.66 4.68
C ASP A 600 -25.39 28.30 5.37
N PHE A 601 -26.52 28.62 4.76
CA PHE A 601 -27.82 28.27 5.33
C PHE A 601 -28.07 26.74 5.33
N GLU A 602 -27.55 26.01 4.36
CA GLU A 602 -27.67 24.54 4.30
C GLU A 602 -26.83 23.91 5.41
N ARG A 603 -25.61 24.40 5.62
CA ARG A 603 -24.75 23.95 6.73
C ARG A 603 -25.41 24.15 8.08
N LYS A 604 -25.96 25.36 8.31
CA LYS A 604 -26.71 25.69 9.54
C LYS A 604 -27.95 24.82 9.74
N ARG A 605 -28.65 24.50 8.67
CA ARG A 605 -29.82 23.60 8.72
C ARG A 605 -29.40 22.15 9.05
N ALA A 606 -28.34 21.65 8.44
CA ALA A 606 -27.83 20.31 8.70
C ALA A 606 -27.35 20.17 10.15
N ALA A 607 -26.57 21.13 10.67
CA ALA A 607 -26.08 21.10 12.05
C ALA A 607 -27.21 21.10 13.08
N ARG A 608 -28.28 21.91 12.85
CA ARG A 608 -29.46 21.89 13.71
C ARG A 608 -30.19 20.55 13.69
N ALA A 609 -30.24 19.88 12.53
CA ALA A 609 -30.84 18.55 12.41
C ALA A 609 -30.01 17.45 13.16
N GLU A 610 -28.70 17.63 13.26
CA GLU A 610 -27.80 16.73 13.99
C GLU A 610 -27.65 17.08 15.47
N GLY A 611 -28.32 18.12 15.97
CA GLY A 611 -28.26 18.56 17.37
C GLY A 611 -26.92 19.20 17.77
N LYS A 612 -26.10 19.61 16.80
CA LYS A 612 -24.83 20.30 17.03
C LYS A 612 -25.08 21.81 17.14
N GLU A 613 -24.56 22.45 18.20
CA GLU A 613 -24.53 23.91 18.28
C GLU A 613 -23.56 24.46 17.22
N PHE A 614 -24.04 25.47 16.49
CA PHE A 614 -23.19 26.24 15.58
C PHE A 614 -22.38 27.22 16.42
N ALA A 615 -21.08 27.07 16.49
CA ALA A 615 -20.17 28.05 17.07
C ALA A 615 -19.93 29.20 16.08
#